data_a017454e2b388e50efed23d50c0f11a3
#
_entry.id   a017454e2b388e50efed23d50c0f11a3
#
_cell.length_a   1.000
_cell.length_b   1.000
_cell.length_c   1.000
_cell.angle_alpha   90.00
_cell.angle_beta   90.00
_cell.angle_gamma   90.00
#
_symmetry.space_group_name_H-M   'P 1'
#
loop_
_entity.id
_entity.type
_entity.pdbx_description
1 polymer ?
#
loop_
_entity_poly.entity_id
_entity_poly.type
_entity_poly.pdbx_seq_one_letter_code
_entity_poly.pdbx_strand_id
1 'polypeptide(L)'
;LNLLVNVLGKSPKELFSEFEEDYELEGASTGDVKYHLGFSSNIITPNGEVHVSLNNNPSHLEIVNPVIEGSVRARQERLKDKNKDLVIPILIHGDAAFSGKGVVMETLQMSQTRGYGVGGSIHVIENNQIGFTTSDPRDSRSTLYSTDVAKMIECPILHVNGDDPEMVVFAAKLACEYRYTFKKDIIIDM
;
A
#
# COMPACT_ATOMS: atom_id res chain seq x y z
N LEU A 1 -6.93 -5.13 -9.26
CA LEU A 1 -7.12 -6.40 -9.99
C LEU A 1 -5.79 -7.02 -10.43
N ASN A 2 -4.89 -6.25 -11.03
CA ASN A 2 -3.56 -6.74 -11.45
C ASN A 2 -2.76 -7.34 -10.29
N LEU A 3 -2.78 -6.71 -9.12
CA LEU A 3 -2.12 -7.23 -7.94
C LEU A 3 -2.69 -8.59 -7.51
N LEU A 4 -4.02 -8.74 -7.55
CA LEU A 4 -4.69 -9.99 -7.19
C LEU A 4 -4.27 -11.16 -8.10
N VAL A 5 -4.23 -10.93 -9.41
CA VAL A 5 -3.94 -11.99 -10.39
C VAL A 5 -2.43 -12.20 -10.54
N ASN A 6 -1.68 -11.14 -10.82
CA ASN A 6 -0.29 -11.25 -11.25
C ASN A 6 0.71 -11.40 -10.10
N VAL A 7 0.36 -10.91 -8.91
CA VAL A 7 1.24 -11.00 -7.74
C VAL A 7 0.74 -12.04 -6.75
N LEU A 8 -0.53 -11.99 -6.39
CA LEU A 8 -1.10 -12.88 -5.38
C LEU A 8 -1.59 -14.22 -5.94
N GLY A 9 -1.66 -14.35 -7.27
CA GLY A 9 -1.98 -15.61 -7.94
C GLY A 9 -3.45 -16.00 -7.87
N LYS A 10 -4.37 -15.05 -7.65
CA LYS A 10 -5.80 -15.32 -7.72
C LYS A 10 -6.17 -15.75 -9.14
N SER A 11 -6.94 -16.83 -9.25
CA SER A 11 -7.36 -17.34 -10.56
C SER A 11 -8.21 -16.31 -11.32
N PRO A 12 -7.89 -15.99 -12.60
CA PRO A 12 -8.75 -15.13 -13.42
C PRO A 12 -10.19 -15.65 -13.52
N LYS A 13 -10.37 -16.96 -13.57
CA LYS A 13 -11.70 -17.58 -13.59
C LYS A 13 -12.49 -17.27 -12.31
N GLU A 14 -11.86 -17.42 -11.16
CA GLU A 14 -12.47 -17.07 -9.87
C GLU A 14 -12.82 -15.59 -9.82
N LEU A 15 -11.91 -14.71 -10.25
CA LEU A 15 -12.14 -13.29 -10.29
C LEU A 15 -13.33 -12.94 -11.21
N PHE A 16 -13.42 -13.51 -12.40
CA PHE A 16 -14.52 -13.25 -13.33
C PHE A 16 -15.85 -13.79 -12.80
N SER A 17 -15.88 -14.98 -12.17
CA SER A 17 -17.11 -15.49 -11.55
C SER A 17 -17.64 -14.59 -10.44
N GLU A 18 -16.74 -13.94 -9.69
CA GLU A 18 -17.14 -12.93 -8.69
C GLU A 18 -17.77 -11.69 -9.33
N PHE A 19 -17.32 -11.25 -10.51
CA PHE A 19 -17.92 -10.14 -11.25
C PHE A 19 -19.26 -10.50 -11.89
N GLU A 20 -19.42 -11.72 -12.33
CA GLU A 20 -20.66 -12.21 -12.95
C GLU A 20 -21.75 -12.54 -11.91
N GLU A 21 -21.41 -12.46 -10.62
CA GLU A 21 -22.32 -12.79 -9.51
C GLU A 21 -22.82 -14.25 -9.56
N ASP A 22 -22.04 -15.14 -10.15
CA ASP A 22 -22.34 -16.55 -10.26
C ASP A 22 -22.05 -17.25 -8.92
N TYR A 23 -23.05 -17.24 -8.02
CA TYR A 23 -22.93 -17.65 -6.62
C TYR A 23 -23.13 -19.16 -6.38
N GLU A 24 -22.82 -20.02 -7.31
CA GLU A 24 -22.83 -21.47 -7.08
C GLU A 24 -21.70 -21.92 -6.12
N LEU A 25 -20.82 -21.03 -5.71
CA LEU A 25 -19.78 -21.34 -4.73
C LEU A 25 -20.30 -21.03 -3.30
N GLU A 26 -20.55 -22.08 -2.54
CA GLU A 26 -20.90 -22.00 -1.12
C GLU A 26 -19.91 -21.11 -0.36
N GLY A 27 -20.40 -20.03 0.24
CA GLY A 27 -19.63 -19.12 1.08
C GLY A 27 -19.25 -17.75 0.48
N ALA A 28 -19.70 -17.43 -0.71
CA ALA A 28 -19.48 -16.10 -1.29
C ALA A 28 -20.29 -15.05 -0.53
N SER A 29 -19.59 -14.06 0.03
CA SER A 29 -20.22 -12.90 0.67
C SER A 29 -20.82 -11.99 -0.40
N THR A 30 -22.12 -11.81 -0.37
CA THR A 30 -22.80 -10.82 -1.22
C THR A 30 -22.68 -9.44 -0.59
N GLY A 31 -22.34 -8.42 -1.37
CA GLY A 31 -22.61 -7.05 -0.98
C GLY A 31 -21.48 -6.04 -1.00
N ASP A 32 -20.27 -6.41 -1.43
CA ASP A 32 -19.19 -5.43 -1.60
C ASP A 32 -18.71 -5.36 -3.06
N VAL A 33 -18.09 -4.25 -3.40
CA VAL A 33 -17.47 -4.04 -4.71
C VAL A 33 -16.25 -4.96 -4.83
N LYS A 34 -16.22 -5.82 -5.86
CA LYS A 34 -15.27 -6.94 -5.95
C LYS A 34 -13.79 -6.54 -5.88
N TYR A 35 -13.45 -5.37 -6.40
CA TYR A 35 -12.07 -4.87 -6.31
C TYR A 35 -11.66 -4.34 -4.91
N HIS A 36 -12.59 -4.29 -3.95
CA HIS A 36 -12.32 -3.99 -2.55
C HIS A 36 -11.98 -5.23 -1.71
N LEU A 37 -12.18 -6.41 -2.27
CA LEU A 37 -11.93 -7.65 -1.57
C LEU A 37 -10.43 -7.89 -1.37
N GLY A 38 -10.09 -8.36 -0.17
CA GLY A 38 -8.74 -8.80 0.16
C GLY A 38 -8.45 -10.20 -0.37
N PHE A 39 -7.19 -10.55 -0.34
CA PHE A 39 -6.69 -11.87 -0.71
C PHE A 39 -5.36 -12.13 -0.02
N SER A 40 -5.04 -13.40 0.26
CA SER A 40 -3.72 -13.73 0.78
C SER A 40 -3.19 -14.99 0.13
N SER A 41 -1.89 -15.02 -0.09
CA SER A 41 -1.19 -16.17 -0.66
C SER A 41 0.26 -16.22 -0.20
N ASN A 42 0.89 -17.35 -0.43
CA ASN A 42 2.32 -17.51 -0.23
C ASN A 42 3.03 -17.38 -1.58
N ILE A 43 4.04 -16.53 -1.63
CA ILE A 43 4.84 -16.27 -2.82
C ILE A 43 6.22 -16.92 -2.61
N ILE A 44 6.64 -17.70 -3.59
CA ILE A 44 7.98 -18.30 -3.59
C ILE A 44 8.99 -17.27 -4.12
N THR A 45 9.94 -16.93 -3.29
CA THR A 45 11.04 -16.03 -3.65
C THR A 45 12.37 -16.79 -3.67
N PRO A 46 13.44 -16.24 -4.26
CA PRO A 46 14.77 -16.86 -4.21
C PRO A 46 15.28 -17.11 -2.79
N ASN A 47 14.80 -16.34 -1.81
CA ASN A 47 15.22 -16.45 -0.41
C ASN A 47 14.23 -17.25 0.46
N GLY A 48 13.23 -17.87 -0.14
CA GLY A 48 12.21 -18.66 0.55
C GLY A 48 10.80 -18.18 0.32
N GLU A 49 9.88 -18.81 1.02
CA GLU A 49 8.44 -18.50 0.94
C GLU A 49 8.11 -17.26 1.77
N VAL A 50 7.32 -16.36 1.20
CA VAL A 50 6.85 -15.14 1.86
C VAL A 50 5.32 -15.11 1.81
N HIS A 51 4.68 -14.95 2.96
CA HIS A 51 3.24 -14.76 3.04
C HIS A 51 2.89 -13.30 2.76
N VAL A 52 2.03 -13.08 1.75
CA VAL A 52 1.53 -11.75 1.37
C VAL A 52 0.03 -11.71 1.60
N SER A 53 -0.45 -10.66 2.26
CA SER A 53 -1.86 -10.46 2.55
C SER A 53 -2.30 -9.07 2.10
N LEU A 54 -3.23 -9.03 1.17
CA LEU A 54 -3.94 -7.81 0.77
C LEU A 54 -5.21 -7.70 1.60
N ASN A 55 -5.37 -6.61 2.32
CA ASN A 55 -6.58 -6.39 3.12
C ASN A 55 -7.72 -5.89 2.25
N ASN A 56 -8.95 -6.17 2.70
CA ASN A 56 -10.13 -5.49 2.18
C ASN A 56 -10.00 -3.98 2.43
N ASN A 57 -10.50 -3.19 1.49
CA ASN A 57 -10.57 -1.75 1.66
C ASN A 57 -11.95 -1.23 1.26
N PRO A 58 -12.48 -0.20 1.94
CA PRO A 58 -13.74 0.44 1.54
C PRO A 58 -13.51 1.48 0.45
N SER A 59 -14.58 2.05 -0.07
CA SER A 59 -14.53 3.19 -1.02
C SER A 59 -14.04 4.50 -0.40
N HIS A 60 -13.88 4.56 0.92
CA HIS A 60 -13.27 5.70 1.59
C HIS A 60 -11.77 5.66 1.37
N LEU A 61 -11.29 6.50 0.47
CA LEU A 61 -9.88 6.54 0.07
C LEU A 61 -8.98 6.77 1.28
N GLU A 62 -7.88 6.03 1.34
CA GLU A 62 -6.81 6.10 2.33
C GLU A 62 -7.17 5.62 3.74
N ILE A 63 -8.44 5.33 4.04
CA ILE A 63 -8.83 4.91 5.40
C ILE A 63 -8.24 3.55 5.80
N VAL A 64 -7.84 2.74 4.82
CA VAL A 64 -7.21 1.44 5.08
C VAL A 64 -5.79 1.56 5.64
N ASN A 65 -5.10 2.69 5.45
CA ASN A 65 -3.72 2.87 5.87
C ASN A 65 -3.50 2.59 7.36
N PRO A 66 -4.18 3.27 8.30
CA PRO A 66 -4.03 2.96 9.72
C PRO A 66 -4.52 1.56 10.09
N VAL A 67 -5.47 0.99 9.33
CA VAL A 67 -5.93 -0.39 9.53
C VAL A 67 -4.82 -1.39 9.23
N ILE A 68 -4.09 -1.20 8.12
CA ILE A 68 -2.93 -2.02 7.77
C ILE A 68 -1.85 -1.92 8.84
N GLU A 69 -1.52 -0.71 9.28
CA GLU A 69 -0.51 -0.53 10.33
C GLU A 69 -0.90 -1.20 11.64
N GLY A 70 -2.16 -1.08 12.03
CA GLY A 70 -2.71 -1.79 13.18
C GLY A 70 -2.63 -3.31 13.04
N SER A 71 -2.95 -3.85 11.85
CA SER A 71 -2.83 -5.28 11.54
C SER A 71 -1.38 -5.76 11.60
N VAL A 72 -0.46 -5.01 11.03
CA VAL A 72 0.99 -5.29 11.08
C VAL A 72 1.47 -5.27 12.54
N ARG A 73 1.11 -4.25 13.31
CA ARG A 73 1.46 -4.17 14.73
C ARG A 73 0.97 -5.38 15.52
N ALA A 74 -0.27 -5.78 15.32
CA ALA A 74 -0.84 -6.95 15.99
C ALA A 74 -0.11 -8.26 15.62
N ARG A 75 0.32 -8.40 14.36
CA ARG A 75 1.12 -9.55 13.91
C ARG A 75 2.51 -9.54 14.51
N GLN A 76 3.18 -8.39 14.53
CA GLN A 76 4.49 -8.22 15.16
C GLN A 76 4.46 -8.60 16.65
N GLU A 77 3.44 -8.16 17.38
CA GLU A 77 3.25 -8.52 18.79
C GLU A 77 3.05 -10.04 18.97
N ARG A 78 2.21 -10.68 18.16
CA ARG A 78 1.98 -12.14 18.22
C ARG A 78 3.24 -12.93 17.90
N LEU A 79 4.05 -12.47 16.96
CA LEU A 79 5.31 -13.10 16.56
C LEU A 79 6.46 -12.76 17.49
N LYS A 80 6.24 -11.86 18.48
CA LYS A 80 7.28 -11.30 19.35
C LYS A 80 8.42 -10.66 18.57
N ASP A 81 8.08 -10.03 17.44
CA ASP A 81 9.01 -9.36 16.53
C ASP A 81 9.44 -8.01 17.10
N LYS A 82 10.38 -8.06 18.03
CA LYS A 82 10.89 -6.86 18.70
C LYS A 82 11.58 -5.87 17.77
N ASN A 83 12.20 -6.39 16.72
CA ASN A 83 12.94 -5.60 15.75
C ASN A 83 12.06 -5.05 14.62
N LYS A 84 10.81 -5.53 14.52
CA LYS A 84 9.85 -5.17 13.46
C LYS A 84 10.37 -5.50 12.05
N ASP A 85 11.02 -6.65 11.93
CA ASP A 85 11.62 -7.13 10.70
C ASP A 85 10.82 -8.21 9.98
N LEU A 86 9.93 -8.90 10.71
CA LEU A 86 9.22 -10.07 10.18
C LEU A 86 7.93 -9.71 9.43
N VAL A 87 7.31 -8.58 9.77
CA VAL A 87 6.07 -8.13 9.13
C VAL A 87 6.20 -6.66 8.79
N ILE A 88 6.04 -6.32 7.52
CA ILE A 88 6.14 -4.95 7.02
C ILE A 88 4.85 -4.52 6.32
N PRO A 89 4.41 -3.27 6.51
CA PRO A 89 3.32 -2.68 5.73
C PRO A 89 3.85 -2.14 4.40
N ILE A 90 3.08 -2.41 3.33
CA ILE A 90 3.25 -1.76 2.02
C ILE A 90 1.90 -1.12 1.71
N LEU A 91 1.90 0.19 1.50
CA LEU A 91 0.72 0.99 1.24
C LEU A 91 0.79 1.54 -0.18
N ILE A 92 -0.20 1.20 -1.00
CA ILE A 92 -0.27 1.63 -2.41
C ILE A 92 -1.34 2.70 -2.55
N HIS A 93 -0.98 3.83 -3.13
CA HIS A 93 -1.78 5.04 -3.19
C HIS A 93 -1.90 5.55 -4.62
N GLY A 94 -3.02 6.21 -4.93
CA GLY A 94 -3.09 7.15 -6.05
C GLY A 94 -2.61 8.53 -5.61
N ASP A 95 -1.97 9.27 -6.49
CA ASP A 95 -1.37 10.58 -6.19
C ASP A 95 -2.39 11.61 -5.67
N ALA A 96 -3.55 11.70 -6.29
CA ALA A 96 -4.61 12.62 -5.89
C ALA A 96 -5.20 12.29 -4.51
N ALA A 97 -5.30 11.00 -4.17
CA ALA A 97 -5.78 10.58 -2.86
C ALA A 97 -4.73 10.87 -1.78
N PHE A 98 -3.47 10.54 -2.03
CA PHE A 98 -2.39 10.73 -1.07
C PHE A 98 -2.19 12.19 -0.69
N SER A 99 -2.23 13.11 -1.66
CA SER A 99 -1.98 14.54 -1.44
C SER A 99 -3.04 15.26 -0.62
N GLY A 100 -4.31 14.79 -0.66
CA GLY A 100 -5.44 15.58 -0.19
C GLY A 100 -6.29 14.98 0.92
N LYS A 101 -6.01 13.74 1.37
CA LYS A 101 -6.79 13.08 2.41
C LYS A 101 -6.16 13.26 3.80
N GLY A 102 -6.90 13.87 4.73
CA GLY A 102 -6.42 14.12 6.09
C GLY A 102 -5.91 12.88 6.81
N VAL A 103 -6.54 11.72 6.58
CA VAL A 103 -6.12 10.44 7.17
C VAL A 103 -4.69 10.04 6.79
N VAL A 104 -4.18 10.46 5.63
CA VAL A 104 -2.77 10.24 5.24
C VAL A 104 -1.85 10.99 6.20
N MET A 105 -2.11 12.27 6.41
CA MET A 105 -1.32 13.11 7.32
C MET A 105 -1.38 12.59 8.76
N GLU A 106 -2.56 12.15 9.22
CA GLU A 106 -2.76 11.57 10.54
C GLU A 106 -1.97 10.27 10.70
N THR A 107 -2.00 9.39 9.69
CA THR A 107 -1.24 8.13 9.69
C THR A 107 0.27 8.40 9.72
N LEU A 108 0.75 9.33 8.90
CA LEU A 108 2.16 9.75 8.90
C LEU A 108 2.58 10.31 10.26
N GLN A 109 1.74 11.12 10.92
CA GLN A 109 2.02 11.65 12.26
C GLN A 109 2.07 10.57 13.34
N MET A 110 1.36 9.47 13.17
CA MET A 110 1.41 8.33 14.09
C MET A 110 2.63 7.43 13.89
N SER A 111 3.22 7.42 12.69
CA SER A 111 4.19 6.40 12.24
C SER A 111 5.41 6.23 13.16
N GLN A 112 5.88 7.30 13.80
CA GLN A 112 7.06 7.29 14.68
C GLN A 112 6.70 7.41 16.16
N THR A 113 5.43 7.38 16.51
CA THR A 113 5.01 7.45 17.92
C THR A 113 5.13 6.06 18.57
N ARG A 114 5.42 6.04 19.86
CA ARG A 114 5.67 4.78 20.60
C ARG A 114 4.51 3.81 20.56
N GLY A 115 3.27 4.31 20.59
CA GLY A 115 2.07 3.49 20.64
C GLY A 115 1.71 2.86 19.28
N TYR A 116 2.05 3.51 18.18
CA TYR A 116 1.59 3.13 16.84
C TYR A 116 2.70 2.63 15.91
N GLY A 117 3.95 2.98 16.17
CA GLY A 117 5.06 2.67 15.28
C GLY A 117 5.20 1.17 14.95
N VAL A 118 5.30 0.86 13.66
CA VAL A 118 5.45 -0.49 13.09
C VAL A 118 6.86 -0.78 12.56
N GLY A 119 7.77 0.15 12.76
CA GLY A 119 9.15 0.06 12.23
C GLY A 119 9.25 0.53 10.78
N GLY A 120 8.41 1.48 10.42
CA GLY A 120 8.34 2.10 9.10
C GLY A 120 7.47 1.35 8.10
N SER A 121 6.84 2.11 7.22
CA SER A 121 6.01 1.66 6.11
C SER A 121 6.66 2.02 4.79
N ILE A 122 6.44 1.21 3.75
CA ILE A 122 6.82 1.53 2.39
C ILE A 122 5.57 2.00 1.67
N HIS A 123 5.57 3.26 1.24
CA HIS A 123 4.49 3.85 0.48
C HIS A 123 4.85 3.84 -1.00
N VAL A 124 3.95 3.36 -1.83
CA VAL A 124 4.10 3.36 -3.29
C VAL A 124 3.00 4.23 -3.88
N ILE A 125 3.38 5.28 -4.57
CA ILE A 125 2.44 6.19 -5.22
C ILE A 125 2.37 5.86 -6.71
N GLU A 126 1.22 5.38 -7.15
CA GLU A 126 0.89 5.27 -8.57
C GLU A 126 0.49 6.66 -9.09
N ASN A 127 1.48 7.43 -9.53
CA ASN A 127 1.32 8.82 -9.93
C ASN A 127 0.91 8.92 -11.40
N ASN A 128 -0.34 8.58 -11.67
CA ASN A 128 -0.91 8.69 -13.01
C ASN A 128 -1.37 10.11 -13.38
N GLN A 129 -1.20 11.08 -12.48
CA GLN A 129 -1.56 12.49 -12.65
C GLN A 129 -3.07 12.73 -12.91
N ILE A 130 -3.91 11.77 -12.52
CA ILE A 130 -5.37 11.87 -12.64
C ILE A 130 -5.95 12.33 -11.31
N GLY A 131 -6.53 13.52 -11.30
CA GLY A 131 -7.15 14.12 -10.12
C GLY A 131 -8.66 13.92 -10.04
N PHE A 132 -9.18 12.69 -10.16
CA PHE A 132 -10.62 12.39 -10.20
C PHE A 132 -11.34 13.17 -11.32
N THR A 133 -12.15 14.17 -10.99
CA THR A 133 -12.84 15.04 -11.94
C THR A 133 -12.08 16.33 -12.27
N THR A 134 -10.90 16.53 -11.69
CA THR A 134 -10.08 17.72 -11.92
C THR A 134 -9.18 17.50 -13.12
N SER A 135 -9.45 18.22 -14.21
CA SER A 135 -8.74 18.06 -15.48
C SER A 135 -7.50 18.95 -15.60
N ASP A 136 -7.48 20.10 -14.92
CA ASP A 136 -6.39 21.05 -14.98
C ASP A 136 -5.45 20.84 -13.77
N PRO A 137 -4.16 20.54 -14.00
CA PRO A 137 -3.19 20.37 -12.90
C PRO A 137 -3.08 21.57 -11.98
N ARG A 138 -3.36 22.78 -12.47
CA ARG A 138 -3.34 24.03 -11.68
C ARG A 138 -4.44 24.07 -10.62
N ASP A 139 -5.50 23.29 -10.81
CA ASP A 139 -6.65 23.23 -9.90
C ASP A 139 -6.55 22.01 -8.95
N SER A 140 -5.55 21.16 -9.12
CA SER A 140 -5.46 19.88 -8.39
C SER A 140 -4.89 20.03 -6.98
N ARG A 141 -3.82 20.79 -6.80
CA ARG A 141 -3.13 20.99 -5.51
C ARG A 141 -2.18 22.18 -5.54
N SER A 142 -1.87 22.70 -4.35
CA SER A 142 -0.93 23.82 -4.20
C SER A 142 0.53 23.39 -4.25
N THR A 143 0.82 22.11 -3.95
CA THR A 143 2.20 21.57 -3.94
C THR A 143 2.61 21.07 -5.32
N LEU A 144 3.91 21.07 -5.59
CA LEU A 144 4.46 20.54 -6.83
C LEU A 144 4.23 19.02 -6.94
N TYR A 145 4.53 18.29 -5.86
CA TYR A 145 4.38 16.85 -5.79
C TYR A 145 3.25 16.44 -4.86
N SER A 146 2.56 15.37 -5.19
CA SER A 146 1.53 14.76 -4.33
C SER A 146 2.10 14.30 -3.00
N THR A 147 3.38 13.95 -3.00
CA THR A 147 4.15 13.42 -1.86
C THR A 147 4.69 14.47 -0.92
N ASP A 148 4.51 15.77 -1.22
CA ASP A 148 5.02 16.86 -0.38
C ASP A 148 4.47 16.83 1.05
N VAL A 149 3.30 16.24 1.26
CA VAL A 149 2.71 16.06 2.60
C VAL A 149 3.60 15.23 3.53
N ALA A 150 4.40 14.32 2.99
CA ALA A 150 5.29 13.46 3.79
C ALA A 150 6.55 14.18 4.29
N LYS A 151 6.85 15.35 3.76
CA LYS A 151 7.96 16.19 4.24
C LYS A 151 7.76 16.65 5.69
N MET A 152 6.51 16.68 6.19
CA MET A 152 6.24 17.05 7.57
C MET A 152 6.86 16.10 8.61
N ILE A 153 7.14 14.86 8.23
CA ILE A 153 7.81 13.85 9.07
C ILE A 153 9.24 13.55 8.60
N GLU A 154 9.77 14.36 7.69
CA GLU A 154 11.09 14.18 7.08
C GLU A 154 11.25 12.81 6.40
N CYS A 155 10.16 12.31 5.80
CA CYS A 155 10.15 11.04 5.09
C CYS A 155 10.91 11.18 3.76
N PRO A 156 11.88 10.29 3.46
CA PRO A 156 12.53 10.26 2.15
C PRO A 156 11.53 9.92 1.04
N ILE A 157 11.68 10.58 -0.09
CA ILE A 157 10.85 10.40 -1.27
C ILE A 157 11.76 10.07 -2.45
N LEU A 158 11.54 8.92 -3.07
CA LEU A 158 12.22 8.48 -4.28
C LEU A 158 11.30 8.73 -5.48
N HIS A 159 11.65 9.67 -6.33
CA HIS A 159 10.94 9.89 -7.60
C HIS A 159 11.57 8.99 -8.67
N VAL A 160 10.74 8.14 -9.27
CA VAL A 160 11.17 7.12 -10.24
C VAL A 160 10.29 7.19 -11.47
N ASN A 161 10.89 7.05 -12.65
CA ASN A 161 10.11 6.88 -13.87
C ASN A 161 9.45 5.49 -13.86
N GLY A 162 8.12 5.43 -13.76
CA GLY A 162 7.35 4.18 -13.75
C GLY A 162 7.47 3.35 -15.04
N ASP A 163 7.88 3.96 -16.15
CA ASP A 163 8.14 3.26 -17.41
C ASP A 163 9.53 2.59 -17.47
N ASP A 164 10.34 2.76 -16.42
CA ASP A 164 11.65 2.11 -16.28
C ASP A 164 11.61 1.05 -15.17
N PRO A 165 11.28 -0.22 -15.51
CA PRO A 165 11.12 -1.26 -14.52
C PRO A 165 12.39 -1.61 -13.74
N GLU A 166 13.58 -1.40 -14.34
CA GLU A 166 14.84 -1.64 -13.65
C GLU A 166 15.06 -0.61 -12.54
N MET A 167 14.78 0.65 -12.81
CA MET A 167 14.86 1.72 -11.81
C MET A 167 13.78 1.61 -10.74
N VAL A 168 12.58 1.15 -11.08
CA VAL A 168 11.53 0.85 -10.09
C VAL A 168 11.98 -0.26 -9.13
N VAL A 169 12.56 -1.34 -9.65
CA VAL A 169 13.12 -2.42 -8.81
C VAL A 169 14.29 -1.93 -7.97
N PHE A 170 15.15 -1.08 -8.50
CA PHE A 170 16.24 -0.47 -7.74
C PHE A 170 15.72 0.38 -6.59
N ALA A 171 14.74 1.25 -6.85
CA ALA A 171 14.11 2.09 -5.83
C ALA A 171 13.41 1.25 -4.75
N ALA A 172 12.72 0.17 -5.15
CA ALA A 172 12.09 -0.74 -4.20
C ALA A 172 13.10 -1.43 -3.27
N LYS A 173 14.24 -1.88 -3.80
CA LYS A 173 15.33 -2.43 -2.99
C LYS A 173 15.89 -1.40 -2.01
N LEU A 174 16.17 -0.20 -2.50
CA LEU A 174 16.66 0.90 -1.65
C LEU A 174 15.65 1.26 -0.55
N ALA A 175 14.37 1.29 -0.87
CA ALA A 175 13.32 1.55 0.10
C ALA A 175 13.25 0.45 1.17
N CYS A 176 13.37 -0.82 0.79
CA CYS A 176 13.45 -1.92 1.73
C CYS A 176 14.67 -1.78 2.65
N GLU A 177 15.85 -1.54 2.10
CA GLU A 177 17.08 -1.37 2.89
C GLU A 177 16.97 -0.19 3.86
N TYR A 178 16.44 0.95 3.39
CA TYR A 178 16.19 2.11 4.24
C TYR A 178 15.25 1.78 5.40
N ARG A 179 14.09 1.18 5.10
CA ARG A 179 13.12 0.78 6.11
C ARG A 179 13.71 -0.17 7.14
N TYR A 180 14.47 -1.19 6.70
CA TYR A 180 15.11 -2.15 7.61
C TYR A 180 16.21 -1.52 8.45
N THR A 181 16.95 -0.58 7.89
CA THR A 181 18.06 0.09 8.60
C THR A 181 17.55 1.12 9.60
N PHE A 182 16.66 1.99 9.17
CA PHE A 182 16.26 3.18 9.96
C PHE A 182 14.93 3.01 10.69
N LYS A 183 14.14 1.99 10.35
CA LYS A 183 12.81 1.74 10.95
C LYS A 183 11.86 2.94 10.79
N LYS A 184 11.94 3.59 9.65
CA LYS A 184 11.15 4.78 9.28
C LYS A 184 10.44 4.57 7.96
N ASP A 185 9.42 5.38 7.72
CA ASP A 185 8.68 5.39 6.46
C ASP A 185 9.54 5.91 5.31
N ILE A 186 9.25 5.41 4.12
CA ILE A 186 9.85 5.83 2.86
C ILE A 186 8.81 5.78 1.75
N ILE A 187 8.91 6.69 0.80
CA ILE A 187 7.97 6.80 -0.32
C ILE A 187 8.68 6.54 -1.64
N ILE A 188 8.03 5.79 -2.50
CA ILE A 188 8.37 5.63 -3.91
C ILE A 188 7.24 6.28 -4.71
N ASP A 189 7.54 7.32 -5.47
CA ASP A 189 6.62 8.07 -6.35
C ASP A 189 6.99 7.74 -7.79
N MET A 190 6.13 6.97 -8.48
CA MET A 190 6.42 6.41 -9.81
C MET A 190 5.28 6.61 -10.80
#